data_b75b351e38df83889cb587686b65e0a8
#
_entry.id   b75b351e38df83889cb587686b65e0a8
#
_cell.length_a   1.000
_cell.length_b   1.000
_cell.length_c   1.000
_cell.angle_alpha   90.00
_cell.angle_beta   90.00
_cell.angle_gamma   90.00
#
_symmetry.space_group_name_H-M   'P 1'
#
loop_
_entity.id
_entity.type
_entity.pdbx_description
1 polymer ?
#
loop_
_entity_poly.entity_id
_entity_poly.type
_entity_poly.pdbx_seq_one_letter_code
_entity_poly.pdbx_strand_id
1 'polypeptide(L)'
;MKRISLIVMFLIGTCMVRAQHITGSWHGDLNAGSQKLGIVFHFEKDPAGKDVVKMDVPAQGAKDIPVKVDWLADDSVSLQVPVINVVYTGKWKEGTVEGTFVQHGMSFPLNLTTGEQDAPARPQEPKGSLEYKTEEVSFSNDAAGATLSGTLTCPAGYSEGKKVPVVLMVTGSGAQNRDEEVFGHKPFLVIADYLAKNGIASLRYDDRGVGRSTGNVKGATSRDFADDAAAGIAWLKNSRRFGKVGVLGHSEGGMIAFMLGADSVADFIVSMAGPGIKGDSLLAEQQNAQLRLYGKPANRTVKQVREEMKLQPKNAWLDYFADYDPASDIMNTTVPVMAINGSHDMQVLAESNLGAIRKYLADGNRQNFIKEYPELNHLFQHCQLATSLDYYRIEETCAPEVLKDIADWINALR
;
A
#
# COMPACT_ATOMS: atom_id res chain seq x y z
N MET A 1 30.73 -87.41 -0.95
CA MET A 1 29.93 -86.55 -1.76
C MET A 1 29.27 -85.49 -0.84
N LYS A 2 29.84 -84.27 -0.76
CA LYS A 2 29.32 -83.21 0.09
C LYS A 2 28.38 -82.34 -0.78
N ARG A 3 27.14 -82.25 -0.37
CA ARG A 3 26.15 -81.35 -1.01
C ARG A 3 26.32 -79.94 -0.45
N ILE A 4 26.66 -78.96 -1.27
CA ILE A 4 26.69 -77.55 -0.93
C ILE A 4 25.31 -76.99 -1.26
N SER A 5 24.58 -76.57 -0.22
CA SER A 5 23.33 -75.82 -0.36
C SER A 5 23.64 -74.33 -0.51
N LEU A 6 23.31 -73.78 -1.65
CA LEU A 6 23.41 -72.36 -1.94
C LEU A 6 22.18 -71.64 -1.41
N ILE A 7 22.31 -70.83 -0.36
CA ILE A 7 21.26 -69.95 0.16
C ILE A 7 21.33 -68.65 -0.63
N VAL A 8 20.33 -68.43 -1.49
CA VAL A 8 20.15 -67.13 -2.17
C VAL A 8 19.38 -66.21 -1.22
N MET A 9 20.06 -65.24 -0.69
CA MET A 9 19.47 -64.19 0.18
C MET A 9 18.86 -63.12 -0.71
N PHE A 10 17.53 -63.09 -0.83
CA PHE A 10 16.79 -62.03 -1.49
C PHE A 10 16.81 -60.77 -0.59
N LEU A 11 17.63 -59.80 -0.93
CA LEU A 11 17.55 -58.45 -0.35
C LEU A 11 16.32 -57.74 -0.95
N ILE A 12 15.22 -57.76 -0.18
CA ILE A 12 14.07 -56.90 -0.46
C ILE A 12 14.50 -55.46 -0.02
N GLY A 13 14.96 -54.68 -0.95
CA GLY A 13 15.13 -53.23 -0.78
C GLY A 13 13.77 -52.59 -0.59
N THR A 14 13.38 -52.33 0.64
CA THR A 14 12.26 -51.45 0.95
C THR A 14 12.64 -50.03 0.50
N CYS A 15 12.19 -49.61 -0.67
CA CYS A 15 12.10 -48.20 -1.00
C CYS A 15 11.18 -47.55 0.05
N MET A 16 11.76 -46.95 1.05
CA MET A 16 11.01 -45.97 1.88
C MET A 16 10.69 -44.80 0.98
N VAL A 17 9.48 -44.79 0.42
CA VAL A 17 8.90 -43.58 -0.11
C VAL A 17 8.74 -42.65 1.08
N ARG A 18 9.64 -41.71 1.25
CA ARG A 18 9.45 -40.63 2.22
C ARG A 18 8.26 -39.83 1.74
N ALA A 19 7.19 -39.81 2.50
CA ALA A 19 6.11 -38.86 2.33
C ALA A 19 6.73 -37.46 2.26
N GLN A 20 6.59 -36.82 1.12
CA GLN A 20 7.15 -35.50 0.90
C GLN A 20 6.16 -34.49 1.50
N HIS A 21 6.32 -34.16 2.78
CA HIS A 21 5.50 -33.13 3.42
C HIS A 21 5.78 -31.79 2.74
N ILE A 22 4.72 -31.17 2.22
CA ILE A 22 4.77 -29.80 1.70
C ILE A 22 5.04 -28.85 2.86
N THR A 23 6.12 -28.10 2.75
CA THR A 23 6.50 -27.05 3.72
C THR A 23 7.12 -25.87 2.99
N GLY A 24 7.14 -24.70 3.63
CA GLY A 24 7.71 -23.49 3.07
C GLY A 24 6.80 -22.82 2.04
N SER A 25 7.39 -21.95 1.26
CA SER A 25 6.66 -21.16 0.26
C SER A 25 6.61 -21.88 -1.09
N TRP A 26 5.44 -21.84 -1.70
CA TRP A 26 5.16 -22.41 -3.01
C TRP A 26 4.44 -21.39 -3.85
N HIS A 27 4.96 -21.08 -5.03
CA HIS A 27 4.41 -20.05 -5.88
C HIS A 27 4.08 -20.54 -7.28
N GLY A 28 3.12 -19.88 -7.92
CA GLY A 28 2.73 -20.12 -9.31
C GLY A 28 2.04 -18.91 -9.91
N ASP A 29 1.95 -18.89 -11.22
CA ASP A 29 1.29 -17.82 -11.96
C ASP A 29 -0.08 -18.26 -12.46
N LEU A 30 -1.09 -17.54 -11.99
CA LEU A 30 -2.46 -17.65 -12.47
C LEU A 30 -2.63 -16.79 -13.71
N ASN A 31 -2.96 -17.41 -14.85
CA ASN A 31 -3.24 -16.67 -16.07
C ASN A 31 -4.75 -16.41 -16.21
N ALA A 32 -5.17 -15.18 -16.00
CA ALA A 32 -6.55 -14.73 -16.14
C ALA A 32 -6.68 -13.79 -17.36
N GLY A 33 -6.88 -14.38 -18.55
CA GLY A 33 -6.93 -13.63 -19.81
C GLY A 33 -5.55 -13.05 -20.18
N SER A 34 -5.45 -11.74 -20.34
CA SER A 34 -4.17 -11.05 -20.63
C SER A 34 -3.33 -10.80 -19.37
N GLN A 35 -3.81 -11.20 -18.21
CA GLN A 35 -3.18 -10.90 -16.91
C GLN A 35 -2.53 -12.13 -16.32
N LYS A 36 -1.34 -11.94 -15.74
CA LYS A 36 -0.57 -12.94 -15.03
C LYS A 36 -0.46 -12.53 -13.56
N LEU A 37 -1.14 -13.30 -12.69
CA LEU A 37 -1.20 -13.00 -11.27
C LEU A 37 -0.39 -14.03 -10.49
N GLY A 38 0.66 -13.59 -9.78
CA GLY A 38 1.43 -14.46 -8.90
C GLY A 38 0.61 -14.82 -7.66
N ILE A 39 0.55 -16.11 -7.35
CA ILE A 39 -0.07 -16.67 -6.14
C ILE A 39 1.02 -17.37 -5.36
N VAL A 40 1.11 -17.09 -4.06
CA VAL A 40 2.05 -17.76 -3.15
C VAL A 40 1.27 -18.42 -2.03
N PHE A 41 1.54 -19.70 -1.77
CA PHE A 41 1.05 -20.41 -0.59
C PHE A 41 2.21 -20.67 0.36
N HIS A 42 2.06 -20.31 1.64
CA HIS A 42 3.00 -20.57 2.72
C HIS A 42 2.48 -21.72 3.57
N PHE A 43 3.20 -22.85 3.56
CA PHE A 43 2.86 -24.04 4.31
C PHE A 43 3.72 -24.09 5.57
N GLU A 44 3.10 -23.94 6.71
CA GLU A 44 3.73 -23.87 8.03
C GLU A 44 3.11 -24.88 8.99
N LYS A 45 3.75 -25.10 10.14
CA LYS A 45 3.16 -25.81 11.25
C LYS A 45 3.02 -24.85 12.43
N ASP A 46 1.86 -24.92 13.09
CA ASP A 46 1.67 -24.22 14.35
C ASP A 46 2.49 -24.88 15.49
N PRO A 47 2.57 -24.26 16.67
CA PRO A 47 3.27 -24.84 17.83
C PRO A 47 2.74 -26.21 18.27
N ALA A 48 1.52 -26.58 17.91
CA ALA A 48 0.91 -27.88 18.15
C ALA A 48 1.21 -28.91 17.03
N GLY A 49 1.94 -28.51 15.99
CA GLY A 49 2.31 -29.36 14.85
C GLY A 49 1.21 -29.50 13.78
N LYS A 50 0.13 -28.71 13.88
CA LYS A 50 -0.96 -28.70 12.88
C LYS A 50 -0.55 -27.85 11.67
N ASP A 51 -0.97 -28.29 10.48
CA ASP A 51 -0.76 -27.56 9.25
C ASP A 51 -1.55 -26.24 9.24
N VAL A 52 -0.84 -25.16 8.98
CA VAL A 52 -1.36 -23.82 8.76
C VAL A 52 -0.91 -23.36 7.37
N VAL A 53 -1.84 -22.92 6.58
CA VAL A 53 -1.53 -22.39 5.24
C VAL A 53 -2.06 -20.97 5.13
N LYS A 54 -1.25 -20.11 4.54
CA LYS A 54 -1.60 -18.75 4.18
C LYS A 54 -1.39 -18.53 2.69
N MET A 55 -2.09 -17.58 2.11
CA MET A 55 -1.95 -17.23 0.71
C MET A 55 -1.63 -15.75 0.56
N ASP A 56 -0.66 -15.45 -0.31
CA ASP A 56 -0.34 -14.09 -0.73
C ASP A 56 -0.68 -13.89 -2.21
N VAL A 57 -1.09 -12.68 -2.52
CA VAL A 57 -1.27 -12.19 -3.90
C VAL A 57 -0.49 -10.87 -4.02
N PRO A 58 0.84 -10.93 -4.25
CA PRO A 58 1.71 -9.75 -4.17
C PRO A 58 1.28 -8.60 -5.08
N ALA A 59 0.83 -8.93 -6.30
CA ALA A 59 0.35 -7.93 -7.26
C ALA A 59 -0.96 -7.23 -6.84
N GLN A 60 -1.63 -7.70 -5.81
CA GLN A 60 -2.82 -7.08 -5.22
C GLN A 60 -2.54 -6.52 -3.82
N GLY A 61 -1.29 -6.57 -3.35
CA GLY A 61 -0.91 -6.16 -1.99
C GLY A 61 -1.51 -7.04 -0.88
N ALA A 62 -2.12 -8.17 -1.25
CA ALA A 62 -2.77 -9.06 -0.30
C ALA A 62 -1.76 -10.03 0.30
N LYS A 63 -1.65 -10.05 1.63
CA LYS A 63 -0.72 -10.90 2.39
C LYS A 63 -1.47 -11.65 3.48
N ASP A 64 -0.91 -12.81 3.85
CA ASP A 64 -1.36 -13.62 4.99
C ASP A 64 -2.85 -13.99 4.95
N ILE A 65 -3.44 -14.12 3.76
CA ILE A 65 -4.85 -14.52 3.61
C ILE A 65 -5.02 -15.92 4.22
N PRO A 66 -5.94 -16.10 5.20
CA PRO A 66 -6.13 -17.40 5.83
C PRO A 66 -6.64 -18.45 4.84
N VAL A 67 -5.99 -19.61 4.84
CA VAL A 67 -6.34 -20.75 4.00
C VAL A 67 -6.81 -21.90 4.89
N LYS A 68 -7.96 -22.48 4.56
CA LYS A 68 -8.45 -23.71 5.18
C LYS A 68 -7.87 -24.89 4.40
N VAL A 69 -7.21 -25.77 5.11
CA VAL A 69 -6.69 -27.03 4.56
C VAL A 69 -7.80 -28.08 4.63
N ASP A 70 -8.24 -28.59 3.47
CA ASP A 70 -9.16 -29.72 3.40
C ASP A 70 -8.38 -31.04 3.54
N TRP A 71 -7.28 -31.19 2.78
CA TRP A 71 -6.30 -32.25 2.95
C TRP A 71 -4.93 -31.89 2.38
N LEU A 72 -3.90 -32.45 3.00
CA LEU A 72 -2.53 -32.55 2.50
C LEU A 72 -2.15 -34.02 2.55
N ALA A 73 -2.15 -34.69 1.40
CA ALA A 73 -1.78 -36.09 1.24
C ALA A 73 -0.41 -36.21 0.56
N ASP A 74 0.15 -37.41 0.56
CA ASP A 74 1.47 -37.68 -0.03
C ASP A 74 1.55 -37.35 -1.52
N ASP A 75 0.42 -37.35 -2.23
CA ASP A 75 0.31 -37.16 -3.68
C ASP A 75 -0.56 -35.98 -4.09
N SER A 76 -1.25 -35.31 -3.16
CA SER A 76 -2.23 -34.29 -3.51
C SER A 76 -2.49 -33.28 -2.39
N VAL A 77 -3.01 -32.11 -2.79
CA VAL A 77 -3.37 -31.00 -1.91
C VAL A 77 -4.74 -30.45 -2.27
N SER A 78 -5.54 -30.09 -1.25
CA SER A 78 -6.78 -29.32 -1.43
C SER A 78 -6.88 -28.23 -0.36
N LEU A 79 -7.08 -27.01 -0.86
CA LEU A 79 -7.09 -25.78 -0.06
C LEU A 79 -8.35 -24.99 -0.41
N GLN A 80 -8.92 -24.31 0.59
CA GLN A 80 -9.99 -23.34 0.41
C GLN A 80 -9.54 -21.97 0.94
N VAL A 81 -9.86 -20.92 0.20
CA VAL A 81 -9.68 -19.53 0.63
C VAL A 81 -11.07 -18.89 0.74
N PRO A 82 -11.74 -19.02 1.91
CA PRO A 82 -13.16 -18.67 2.05
C PRO A 82 -13.47 -17.20 1.78
N VAL A 83 -12.56 -16.30 2.18
CA VAL A 83 -12.76 -14.84 2.06
C VAL A 83 -12.89 -14.35 0.61
N ILE A 84 -12.38 -15.12 -0.35
CA ILE A 84 -12.45 -14.81 -1.79
C ILE A 84 -13.10 -15.93 -2.60
N ASN A 85 -13.74 -16.91 -1.93
CA ASN A 85 -14.43 -18.03 -2.51
C ASN A 85 -13.59 -18.81 -3.54
N VAL A 86 -12.37 -19.19 -3.12
CA VAL A 86 -11.42 -19.96 -3.95
C VAL A 86 -11.26 -21.37 -3.43
N VAL A 87 -11.15 -22.32 -4.34
CA VAL A 87 -10.71 -23.70 -4.10
C VAL A 87 -9.49 -23.97 -4.98
N TYR A 88 -8.41 -24.46 -4.38
CA TYR A 88 -7.24 -24.96 -5.08
C TYR A 88 -7.08 -26.45 -4.85
N THR A 89 -6.90 -27.21 -5.92
CA THR A 89 -6.57 -28.64 -5.84
C THR A 89 -5.38 -28.94 -6.74
N GLY A 90 -4.46 -29.78 -6.26
CA GLY A 90 -3.26 -30.11 -7.04
C GLY A 90 -2.72 -31.49 -6.72
N LYS A 91 -1.90 -32.00 -7.63
CA LYS A 91 -1.16 -33.27 -7.49
C LYS A 91 0.32 -33.06 -7.62
N TRP A 92 1.07 -33.80 -6.81
CA TRP A 92 2.53 -33.81 -6.88
C TRP A 92 3.03 -34.44 -8.17
N LYS A 93 4.00 -33.81 -8.79
CA LYS A 93 4.71 -34.35 -9.93
C LYS A 93 6.11 -33.76 -10.01
N GLU A 94 7.12 -34.59 -9.80
CA GLU A 94 8.53 -34.25 -10.01
C GLU A 94 8.99 -32.92 -9.35
N GLY A 95 8.55 -32.67 -8.09
CA GLY A 95 8.94 -31.49 -7.33
C GLY A 95 8.08 -30.24 -7.58
N THR A 96 7.00 -30.38 -8.38
CA THR A 96 5.98 -29.35 -8.60
C THR A 96 4.61 -29.83 -8.12
N VAL A 97 3.66 -28.92 -7.97
CA VAL A 97 2.24 -29.26 -7.81
C VAL A 97 1.51 -28.83 -9.06
N GLU A 98 1.08 -29.79 -9.87
CA GLU A 98 0.17 -29.50 -11.01
C GLU A 98 -1.25 -29.32 -10.47
N GLY A 99 -1.81 -28.11 -10.58
CA GLY A 99 -3.07 -27.80 -9.90
C GLY A 99 -4.04 -26.94 -10.69
N THR A 100 -5.23 -26.84 -10.11
CA THR A 100 -6.34 -26.03 -10.61
C THR A 100 -6.84 -25.08 -9.52
N PHE A 101 -6.93 -23.83 -9.87
CA PHE A 101 -7.49 -22.75 -9.05
C PHE A 101 -8.91 -22.47 -9.57
N VAL A 102 -9.90 -22.59 -8.69
CA VAL A 102 -11.30 -22.36 -9.02
C VAL A 102 -11.82 -21.18 -8.23
N GLN A 103 -12.35 -20.18 -8.94
CA GLN A 103 -12.97 -19.00 -8.33
C GLN A 103 -14.27 -18.64 -9.07
N HIS A 104 -15.37 -18.46 -8.33
CA HIS A 104 -16.69 -18.13 -8.89
C HIS A 104 -17.12 -19.06 -10.03
N GLY A 105 -16.79 -20.35 -9.94
CA GLY A 105 -17.12 -21.37 -10.96
C GLY A 105 -16.20 -21.36 -12.19
N MET A 106 -15.25 -20.46 -12.29
CA MET A 106 -14.22 -20.47 -13.33
C MET A 106 -12.98 -21.23 -12.86
N SER A 107 -12.41 -22.05 -13.73
CA SER A 107 -11.24 -22.88 -13.45
C SER A 107 -10.04 -22.37 -14.22
N PHE A 108 -8.91 -22.23 -13.53
CA PHE A 108 -7.64 -21.77 -14.08
C PHE A 108 -6.54 -22.77 -13.72
N PRO A 109 -5.68 -23.17 -14.66
CA PRO A 109 -4.47 -23.91 -14.32
C PRO A 109 -3.56 -23.06 -13.40
N LEU A 110 -3.10 -23.66 -12.30
CA LEU A 110 -2.12 -23.04 -11.41
C LEU A 110 -1.16 -24.12 -10.93
N ASN A 111 0.03 -24.16 -11.52
CA ASN A 111 1.09 -25.05 -11.09
C ASN A 111 1.96 -24.31 -10.09
N LEU A 112 2.33 -25.00 -8.98
CA LEU A 112 3.16 -24.42 -7.94
C LEU A 112 4.57 -25.05 -7.98
N THR A 113 5.58 -24.21 -7.79
CA THR A 113 6.97 -24.60 -7.58
C THR A 113 7.46 -24.12 -6.22
N THR A 114 8.46 -24.81 -5.65
CA THR A 114 9.05 -24.42 -4.36
C THR A 114 9.87 -23.15 -4.51
N GLY A 115 9.92 -22.37 -3.43
CA GLY A 115 10.72 -21.17 -3.30
C GLY A 115 9.89 -19.91 -3.17
N GLU A 116 10.58 -18.81 -3.01
CA GLU A 116 9.96 -17.50 -3.09
C GLU A 116 9.85 -17.11 -4.57
N GLN A 117 8.76 -16.47 -4.92
CA GLN A 117 8.66 -15.82 -6.23
C GLN A 117 9.69 -14.69 -6.26
N ASP A 118 10.51 -14.61 -7.32
CA ASP A 118 11.45 -13.50 -7.48
C ASP A 118 10.70 -12.18 -7.39
N ALA A 119 10.90 -11.47 -6.29
CA ALA A 119 10.32 -10.14 -6.11
C ALA A 119 11.03 -9.16 -7.04
N PRO A 120 10.31 -8.26 -7.69
CA PRO A 120 10.93 -7.20 -8.47
C PRO A 120 11.90 -6.39 -7.63
N ALA A 121 13.00 -5.96 -8.24
CA ALA A 121 13.98 -5.11 -7.56
C ALA A 121 13.34 -3.78 -7.11
N ARG A 122 13.85 -3.24 -6.01
CA ARG A 122 13.46 -1.91 -5.50
C ARG A 122 14.69 -1.02 -5.42
N PRO A 123 15.17 -0.51 -6.58
CA PRO A 123 16.45 0.18 -6.67
C PRO A 123 16.47 1.51 -5.91
N GLN A 124 15.30 2.13 -5.69
CA GLN A 124 15.19 3.41 -5.00
C GLN A 124 15.14 3.28 -3.47
N GLU A 125 14.91 2.08 -2.93
CA GLU A 125 14.98 1.90 -1.48
C GLU A 125 16.40 2.14 -0.98
N PRO A 126 16.59 2.94 0.09
CA PRO A 126 17.92 3.23 0.62
C PRO A 126 18.59 1.96 1.14
N LYS A 127 19.88 1.78 0.79
CA LYS A 127 20.69 0.61 1.14
C LYS A 127 22.02 1.03 1.76
N GLY A 128 22.51 0.23 2.68
CA GLY A 128 23.83 0.43 3.30
C GLY A 128 23.87 1.60 4.29
N SER A 129 25.01 2.29 4.35
CA SER A 129 25.22 3.41 5.28
C SER A 129 24.55 4.69 4.75
N LEU A 130 23.70 5.29 5.56
CA LEU A 130 22.98 6.53 5.21
C LEU A 130 23.81 7.73 5.63
N GLU A 131 23.84 8.78 4.81
CA GLU A 131 24.51 10.04 5.12
C GLU A 131 23.69 10.93 6.08
N TYR A 132 22.42 10.61 6.28
CA TYR A 132 21.48 11.30 7.16
C TYR A 132 21.19 10.48 8.42
N LYS A 133 20.55 11.09 9.41
CA LYS A 133 20.22 10.44 10.69
C LYS A 133 18.72 10.11 10.76
N THR A 134 18.41 8.97 11.38
CA THR A 134 17.05 8.58 11.73
C THR A 134 16.91 8.44 13.24
N GLU A 135 15.77 8.85 13.78
CA GLU A 135 15.41 8.74 15.18
C GLU A 135 14.05 8.06 15.29
N GLU A 136 13.94 7.03 16.13
CA GLU A 136 12.64 6.48 16.51
C GLU A 136 12.01 7.44 17.52
N VAL A 137 10.80 7.89 17.21
CA VAL A 137 10.05 8.84 18.01
C VAL A 137 8.63 8.37 18.27
N SER A 138 7.98 9.00 19.24
CA SER A 138 6.55 8.82 19.46
C SER A 138 5.90 10.14 19.84
N PHE A 139 4.63 10.30 19.49
CA PHE A 139 3.80 11.44 19.89
C PHE A 139 2.38 10.95 20.20
N SER A 140 1.65 11.71 21.01
CA SER A 140 0.32 11.31 21.49
C SER A 140 -0.77 12.15 20.86
N ASN A 141 -1.87 11.49 20.49
CA ASN A 141 -3.18 12.09 20.36
C ASN A 141 -3.98 11.70 21.62
N ASP A 142 -3.90 12.55 22.65
CA ASP A 142 -4.50 12.26 23.95
C ASP A 142 -6.04 12.17 23.87
N ALA A 143 -6.66 12.95 23.00
CA ALA A 143 -8.11 12.91 22.78
C ALA A 143 -8.59 11.54 22.26
N ALA A 144 -7.79 10.87 21.46
CA ALA A 144 -8.05 9.54 20.93
C ALA A 144 -7.48 8.41 21.80
N GLY A 145 -6.71 8.72 22.85
CA GLY A 145 -5.97 7.73 23.64
C GLY A 145 -4.95 6.95 22.79
N ALA A 146 -4.41 7.57 21.76
CA ALA A 146 -3.48 6.95 20.83
C ALA A 146 -2.06 7.50 21.02
N THR A 147 -1.06 6.61 20.99
CA THR A 147 0.35 6.96 20.89
C THR A 147 0.88 6.44 19.55
N LEU A 148 1.34 7.36 18.72
CA LEU A 148 1.79 7.09 17.36
C LEU A 148 3.32 6.95 17.37
N SER A 149 3.82 5.84 16.82
CA SER A 149 5.26 5.55 16.70
C SER A 149 5.73 5.89 15.30
N GLY A 150 6.86 6.57 15.18
CA GLY A 150 7.36 7.01 13.89
C GLY A 150 8.89 7.04 13.81
N THR A 151 9.37 7.32 12.60
CA THR A 151 10.77 7.56 12.30
C THR A 151 10.94 9.01 11.82
N LEU A 152 11.66 9.80 12.60
CA LEU A 152 12.10 11.12 12.21
C LEU A 152 13.41 11.00 11.43
N THR A 153 13.43 11.48 10.21
CA THR A 153 14.61 11.49 9.33
C THR A 153 15.12 12.93 9.25
N CYS A 154 16.37 13.16 9.67
CA CYS A 154 17.01 14.48 9.64
C CYS A 154 18.11 14.51 8.58
N PRO A 155 18.20 15.54 7.71
CA PRO A 155 19.16 15.59 6.62
C PRO A 155 20.62 15.56 7.08
N ALA A 156 21.54 15.24 6.17
CA ALA A 156 22.97 15.26 6.43
C ALA A 156 23.43 16.65 6.95
N GLY A 157 24.29 16.66 7.96
CA GLY A 157 24.78 17.90 8.56
C GLY A 157 23.71 18.72 9.29
N TYR A 158 22.55 18.11 9.61
CA TYR A 158 21.57 18.75 10.48
C TYR A 158 22.13 18.94 11.90
N SER A 159 21.90 20.12 12.44
CA SER A 159 22.12 20.45 13.85
C SER A 159 20.93 21.25 14.37
N GLU A 160 20.65 21.20 15.67
CA GLU A 160 19.49 21.87 16.28
C GLU A 160 19.39 23.39 16.02
N GLY A 161 20.51 24.05 15.73
CA GLY A 161 20.53 25.46 15.34
C GLY A 161 20.12 25.73 13.88
N LYS A 162 20.13 24.70 13.02
CA LYS A 162 19.85 24.85 11.60
C LYS A 162 18.37 24.57 11.32
N LYS A 163 17.61 25.62 11.11
CA LYS A 163 16.16 25.56 10.85
C LYS A 163 15.85 25.04 9.43
N VAL A 164 15.89 23.71 9.25
CA VAL A 164 15.45 23.08 8.02
C VAL A 164 13.92 22.89 8.00
N PRO A 165 13.25 22.86 6.84
CA PRO A 165 11.84 22.48 6.78
C PRO A 165 11.67 21.00 7.14
N VAL A 166 10.50 20.66 7.67
CA VAL A 166 10.11 19.27 7.96
C VAL A 166 8.70 18.99 7.44
N VAL A 167 8.47 17.78 6.94
CA VAL A 167 7.14 17.30 6.55
C VAL A 167 6.73 16.12 7.41
N LEU A 168 5.50 16.15 7.91
CA LEU A 168 4.81 14.97 8.41
C LEU A 168 4.20 14.24 7.20
N MET A 169 4.36 12.93 7.09
CA MET A 169 3.81 12.14 6.00
C MET A 169 2.56 11.39 6.45
N VAL A 170 1.47 11.51 5.68
CA VAL A 170 0.16 10.94 5.97
C VAL A 170 -0.22 9.96 4.87
N THR A 171 -0.41 8.70 5.24
CA THR A 171 -0.68 7.58 4.34
C THR A 171 -2.05 7.67 3.65
N GLY A 172 -2.23 6.88 2.60
CA GLY A 172 -3.50 6.70 1.92
C GLY A 172 -4.50 5.85 2.72
N SER A 173 -5.56 5.41 2.06
CA SER A 173 -6.69 4.71 2.67
C SER A 173 -6.31 3.42 3.37
N GLY A 174 -6.90 3.21 4.54
CA GLY A 174 -6.63 2.07 5.42
C GLY A 174 -5.54 2.39 6.44
N ALA A 175 -5.47 1.57 7.49
CA ALA A 175 -4.43 1.71 8.49
C ALA A 175 -3.12 1.08 7.98
N GLN A 176 -2.10 1.90 7.80
CA GLN A 176 -0.85 1.55 7.13
C GLN A 176 0.37 1.77 8.03
N ASN A 177 1.47 1.11 7.69
CA ASN A 177 2.74 1.37 8.34
C ASN A 177 3.37 2.68 7.81
N ARG A 178 4.36 3.18 8.54
CA ARG A 178 5.05 4.46 8.28
C ARG A 178 5.68 4.58 6.89
N ASP A 179 5.92 3.47 6.20
CA ASP A 179 6.53 3.46 4.88
C ASP A 179 5.50 3.49 3.75
N GLU A 180 4.18 3.44 4.12
CA GLU A 180 3.08 3.25 3.17
C GLU A 180 3.33 2.01 2.29
N GLU A 181 3.67 0.87 2.94
CA GLU A 181 4.03 -0.33 2.20
C GLU A 181 2.82 -0.90 1.45
N VAL A 182 2.83 -0.73 0.13
CA VAL A 182 1.74 -1.11 -0.76
C VAL A 182 2.30 -1.71 -2.05
N PHE A 183 1.76 -2.84 -2.50
CA PHE A 183 2.23 -3.57 -3.69
C PHE A 183 3.75 -3.87 -3.67
N GLY A 184 4.31 -4.12 -2.49
CA GLY A 184 5.75 -4.38 -2.31
C GLY A 184 6.65 -3.16 -2.52
N HIS A 185 6.10 -1.97 -2.59
CA HIS A 185 6.80 -0.68 -2.57
C HIS A 185 6.71 -0.02 -1.21
N LYS A 186 7.66 0.90 -0.95
CA LYS A 186 7.69 1.76 0.24
C LYS A 186 7.82 3.23 -0.15
N PRO A 187 6.75 3.82 -0.71
CA PRO A 187 6.80 5.18 -1.25
C PRO A 187 7.34 6.20 -0.25
N PHE A 188 6.85 6.18 0.98
CA PHE A 188 7.28 7.15 1.99
C PHE A 188 8.73 6.97 2.44
N LEU A 189 9.24 5.75 2.43
CA LEU A 189 10.67 5.51 2.68
C LEU A 189 11.54 6.16 1.59
N VAL A 190 11.15 5.99 0.31
CA VAL A 190 11.86 6.56 -0.84
C VAL A 190 11.80 8.08 -0.84
N ILE A 191 10.61 8.66 -0.59
CA ILE A 191 10.43 10.11 -0.50
C ILE A 191 11.26 10.67 0.66
N ALA A 192 11.24 10.05 1.84
CA ALA A 192 12.01 10.49 3.01
C ALA A 192 13.52 10.47 2.76
N ASP A 193 14.03 9.43 2.09
CA ASP A 193 15.43 9.35 1.68
C ASP A 193 15.81 10.49 0.74
N TYR A 194 14.99 10.73 -0.28
CA TYR A 194 15.24 11.81 -1.23
C TYR A 194 15.20 13.19 -0.58
N LEU A 195 14.20 13.45 0.27
CA LEU A 195 14.07 14.71 1.00
C LEU A 195 15.26 14.96 1.92
N ALA A 196 15.72 13.93 2.67
CA ALA A 196 16.88 14.04 3.54
C ALA A 196 18.16 14.39 2.79
N LYS A 197 18.39 13.81 1.61
CA LYS A 197 19.50 14.14 0.71
C LYS A 197 19.43 15.57 0.18
N ASN A 198 18.22 16.15 0.14
CA ASN A 198 17.97 17.52 -0.32
C ASN A 198 17.72 18.53 0.82
N GLY A 199 18.14 18.22 2.05
CA GLY A 199 18.14 19.15 3.17
C GLY A 199 16.78 19.39 3.83
N ILE A 200 15.82 18.48 3.65
CA ILE A 200 14.46 18.51 4.21
C ILE A 200 14.32 17.34 5.19
N ALA A 201 13.82 17.60 6.39
CA ALA A 201 13.50 16.57 7.36
C ALA A 201 12.09 15.98 7.10
N SER A 202 11.86 14.75 7.57
CA SER A 202 10.55 14.12 7.47
C SER A 202 10.22 13.27 8.69
N LEU A 203 8.95 13.21 9.05
CA LEU A 203 8.40 12.30 10.05
C LEU A 203 7.39 11.38 9.38
N ARG A 204 7.71 10.09 9.36
CA ARG A 204 6.82 8.99 8.94
C ARG A 204 6.36 8.27 10.19
N TYR A 205 5.09 7.91 10.30
CA TYR A 205 4.56 7.23 11.48
C TYR A 205 3.62 6.08 11.08
N ASP A 206 3.56 5.07 11.94
CA ASP A 206 2.57 4.00 11.82
C ASP A 206 1.21 4.54 12.24
N ASP A 207 0.17 4.30 11.45
CA ASP A 207 -1.18 4.71 11.80
C ASP A 207 -1.63 4.07 13.11
N ARG A 208 -2.68 4.64 13.76
CA ARG A 208 -3.25 4.08 14.99
C ARG A 208 -3.54 2.59 14.83
N GLY A 209 -3.11 1.79 15.81
CA GLY A 209 -3.30 0.33 15.82
C GLY A 209 -2.39 -0.47 14.88
N VAL A 210 -1.43 0.17 14.21
CA VAL A 210 -0.46 -0.46 13.31
C VAL A 210 0.94 -0.44 13.91
N GLY A 211 1.73 -1.46 13.63
CA GLY A 211 3.13 -1.55 14.04
C GLY A 211 3.30 -1.37 15.54
N ARG A 212 3.98 -0.30 15.96
CA ARG A 212 4.15 0.05 17.38
C ARG A 212 3.21 1.15 17.87
N SER A 213 2.35 1.67 16.99
CA SER A 213 1.33 2.64 17.36
C SER A 213 0.18 1.98 18.09
N THR A 214 -0.31 2.64 19.13
CA THR A 214 -1.50 2.24 19.88
C THR A 214 -2.75 2.95 19.37
N GLY A 215 -3.88 2.70 19.99
CA GLY A 215 -5.15 3.29 19.61
C GLY A 215 -6.05 2.32 18.85
N ASN A 216 -7.30 2.71 18.67
CA ASN A 216 -8.31 1.87 18.04
C ASN A 216 -8.58 2.35 16.62
N VAL A 217 -8.31 1.47 15.65
CA VAL A 217 -8.60 1.71 14.23
C VAL A 217 -10.06 1.37 13.88
N LYS A 218 -10.71 0.50 14.68
CA LYS A 218 -12.08 0.10 14.40
C LYS A 218 -13.04 1.27 14.57
N GLY A 219 -13.69 1.64 13.48
CA GLY A 219 -14.62 2.77 13.42
C GLY A 219 -13.95 4.13 13.25
N ALA A 220 -12.61 4.18 13.14
CA ALA A 220 -11.92 5.41 12.79
C ALA A 220 -12.28 5.87 11.37
N THR A 221 -12.28 7.17 11.18
CA THR A 221 -12.62 7.86 9.95
C THR A 221 -11.43 8.69 9.45
N SER A 222 -11.51 9.27 8.26
CA SER A 222 -10.47 10.20 7.76
C SER A 222 -10.25 11.38 8.71
N ARG A 223 -11.28 11.83 9.44
CA ARG A 223 -11.12 12.90 10.46
C ARG A 223 -10.28 12.43 11.63
N ASP A 224 -10.45 11.21 12.10
CA ASP A 224 -9.62 10.65 13.17
C ASP A 224 -8.14 10.56 12.78
N PHE A 225 -7.84 10.20 11.52
CA PHE A 225 -6.48 10.20 10.99
C PHE A 225 -5.93 11.62 10.81
N ALA A 226 -6.78 12.60 10.45
CA ALA A 226 -6.39 14.01 10.42
C ALA A 226 -6.02 14.53 11.82
N ASP A 227 -6.76 14.12 12.86
CA ASP A 227 -6.47 14.51 14.25
C ASP A 227 -5.17 13.87 14.75
N ASP A 228 -4.84 12.64 14.33
CA ASP A 228 -3.53 12.02 14.61
C ASP A 228 -2.40 12.80 13.94
N ALA A 229 -2.57 13.15 12.66
CA ALA A 229 -1.60 13.95 11.94
C ALA A 229 -1.42 15.35 12.54
N ALA A 230 -2.49 15.99 12.99
CA ALA A 230 -2.43 17.27 13.70
C ALA A 230 -1.61 17.18 14.99
N ALA A 231 -1.75 16.09 15.75
CA ALA A 231 -0.92 15.84 16.94
C ALA A 231 0.56 15.70 16.58
N GLY A 232 0.87 15.00 15.47
CA GLY A 232 2.25 14.88 14.95
C GLY A 232 2.86 16.22 14.54
N ILE A 233 2.07 17.07 13.85
CA ILE A 233 2.49 18.43 13.48
C ILE A 233 2.73 19.27 14.75
N ALA A 234 1.83 19.20 15.72
CA ALA A 234 1.99 19.91 17.00
C ALA A 234 3.26 19.46 17.74
N TRP A 235 3.55 18.16 17.75
CA TRP A 235 4.79 17.62 18.33
C TRP A 235 6.03 18.17 17.62
N LEU A 236 6.05 18.22 16.28
CA LEU A 236 7.15 18.78 15.49
C LEU A 236 7.34 20.28 15.80
N LYS A 237 6.27 21.07 15.84
CA LYS A 237 6.30 22.51 16.16
C LYS A 237 6.80 22.76 17.59
N ASN A 238 6.30 22.00 18.56
CA ASN A 238 6.67 22.12 19.97
C ASN A 238 8.14 21.71 20.23
N SER A 239 8.72 20.84 19.41
CA SER A 239 10.13 20.48 19.50
C SER A 239 11.07 21.67 19.27
N ARG A 240 10.61 22.69 18.55
CA ARG A 240 11.38 23.88 18.12
C ARG A 240 12.65 23.53 17.34
N ARG A 241 12.75 22.31 16.83
CA ARG A 241 13.93 21.80 16.09
C ARG A 241 13.95 22.30 14.64
N PHE A 242 12.81 22.55 14.06
CA PHE A 242 12.62 22.77 12.63
C PHE A 242 12.19 24.20 12.30
N GLY A 243 12.27 24.54 11.01
CA GLY A 243 11.71 25.76 10.45
C GLY A 243 10.22 25.61 10.19
N LYS A 244 9.81 25.70 8.93
CA LYS A 244 8.42 25.43 8.52
C LYS A 244 8.09 23.94 8.70
N VAL A 245 6.89 23.66 9.22
CA VAL A 245 6.36 22.32 9.43
C VAL A 245 5.18 22.11 8.49
N GLY A 246 5.37 21.30 7.46
CA GLY A 246 4.34 20.99 6.49
C GLY A 246 3.78 19.57 6.65
N VAL A 247 2.81 19.24 5.81
CA VAL A 247 2.28 17.89 5.65
C VAL A 247 2.40 17.46 4.20
N LEU A 248 2.78 16.19 3.99
CA LEU A 248 2.74 15.53 2.69
C LEU A 248 1.82 14.32 2.84
N GLY A 249 0.74 14.29 2.08
CA GLY A 249 -0.20 13.18 2.11
C GLY A 249 -0.39 12.56 0.73
N HIS A 250 -0.56 11.24 0.70
CA HIS A 250 -0.85 10.49 -0.51
C HIS A 250 -2.30 9.99 -0.50
N SER A 251 -3.00 10.07 -1.63
CA SER A 251 -4.37 9.57 -1.77
C SER A 251 -5.30 10.18 -0.69
N GLU A 252 -5.93 9.40 0.18
CA GLU A 252 -6.70 9.91 1.33
C GLU A 252 -5.85 10.86 2.19
N GLY A 253 -4.57 10.57 2.40
CA GLY A 253 -3.65 11.48 3.09
C GLY A 253 -3.51 12.83 2.40
N GLY A 254 -3.61 12.88 1.07
CA GLY A 254 -3.66 14.14 0.30
C GLY A 254 -4.93 14.95 0.56
N MET A 255 -6.06 14.30 0.80
CA MET A 255 -7.30 14.93 1.28
C MET A 255 -7.16 15.42 2.73
N ILE A 256 -6.56 14.61 3.59
CA ILE A 256 -6.26 14.98 4.98
C ILE A 256 -5.32 16.20 5.03
N ALA A 257 -4.38 16.31 4.10
CA ALA A 257 -3.53 17.50 4.01
C ALA A 257 -4.34 18.79 3.82
N PHE A 258 -5.43 18.77 3.05
CA PHE A 258 -6.34 19.91 2.92
C PHE A 258 -7.12 20.18 4.21
N MET A 259 -7.58 19.16 4.94
CA MET A 259 -8.19 19.36 6.28
C MET A 259 -7.24 20.11 7.21
N LEU A 260 -5.96 19.69 7.26
CA LEU A 260 -4.93 20.31 8.09
C LEU A 260 -4.53 21.72 7.60
N GLY A 261 -4.59 21.96 6.31
CA GLY A 261 -4.39 23.28 5.71
C GLY A 261 -5.51 24.25 6.09
N ALA A 262 -6.78 23.82 5.99
CA ALA A 262 -7.95 24.59 6.38
C ALA A 262 -7.96 24.92 7.88
N ASP A 263 -7.58 23.97 8.71
CA ASP A 263 -7.43 24.15 10.17
C ASP A 263 -6.20 25.01 10.54
N SER A 264 -5.40 25.46 9.54
CA SER A 264 -4.16 26.24 9.74
C SER A 264 -3.13 25.57 10.65
N VAL A 265 -3.12 24.25 10.69
CA VAL A 265 -2.21 23.45 11.52
C VAL A 265 -0.84 23.34 10.88
N ALA A 266 -0.77 23.15 9.56
CA ALA A 266 0.47 23.06 8.78
C ALA A 266 0.87 24.43 8.20
N ASP A 267 2.18 24.63 7.95
CA ASP A 267 2.71 25.86 7.33
C ASP A 267 2.71 25.77 5.78
N PHE A 268 2.59 24.59 5.23
CA PHE A 268 2.39 24.27 3.80
C PHE A 268 1.87 22.84 3.66
N ILE A 269 1.26 22.52 2.53
CA ILE A 269 0.76 21.17 2.26
C ILE A 269 1.22 20.66 0.89
N VAL A 270 1.47 19.34 0.81
CA VAL A 270 1.70 18.58 -0.42
C VAL A 270 0.62 17.50 -0.51
N SER A 271 -0.28 17.63 -1.47
CA SER A 271 -1.32 16.66 -1.77
C SER A 271 -0.92 15.85 -3.00
N MET A 272 -0.52 14.60 -2.80
CA MET A 272 -0.15 13.64 -3.84
C MET A 272 -1.36 12.77 -4.16
N ALA A 273 -1.89 12.84 -5.37
CA ALA A 273 -3.07 12.09 -5.81
C ALA A 273 -4.26 12.22 -4.82
N GLY A 274 -4.39 13.39 -4.17
CA GLY A 274 -5.44 13.64 -3.19
C GLY A 274 -6.79 13.93 -3.85
N PRO A 275 -7.91 13.42 -3.28
CA PRO A 275 -9.24 13.75 -3.73
C PRO A 275 -9.53 15.25 -3.71
N GLY A 276 -10.03 15.79 -4.84
CA GLY A 276 -10.52 17.17 -4.98
C GLY A 276 -12.04 17.25 -5.15
N ILE A 277 -12.71 16.10 -5.34
CA ILE A 277 -14.15 15.99 -5.47
C ILE A 277 -14.74 15.16 -4.34
N LYS A 278 -16.06 15.24 -4.17
CA LYS A 278 -16.78 14.49 -3.14
C LYS A 278 -16.54 12.99 -3.24
N GLY A 279 -16.39 12.31 -2.09
CA GLY A 279 -15.99 10.91 -2.02
C GLY A 279 -16.90 9.93 -2.77
N ASP A 280 -18.23 10.10 -2.73
CA ASP A 280 -19.15 9.24 -3.50
C ASP A 280 -19.00 9.41 -5.02
N SER A 281 -18.69 10.62 -5.47
CA SER A 281 -18.40 10.91 -6.88
C SER A 281 -17.05 10.28 -7.28
N LEU A 282 -16.04 10.38 -6.43
CA LEU A 282 -14.75 9.74 -6.62
C LEU A 282 -14.90 8.21 -6.76
N LEU A 283 -15.65 7.58 -5.86
CA LEU A 283 -15.91 6.14 -5.93
C LEU A 283 -16.61 5.72 -7.22
N ALA A 284 -17.54 6.53 -7.72
CA ALA A 284 -18.20 6.27 -9.00
C ALA A 284 -17.21 6.41 -10.19
N GLU A 285 -16.34 7.42 -10.18
CA GLU A 285 -15.30 7.58 -11.19
C GLU A 285 -14.30 6.42 -11.19
N GLN A 286 -13.85 6.00 -10.02
CA GLN A 286 -12.95 4.86 -9.85
C GLN A 286 -13.55 3.56 -10.40
N GLN A 287 -14.81 3.25 -10.07
CA GLN A 287 -15.51 2.11 -10.64
C GLN A 287 -15.64 2.20 -12.16
N ASN A 288 -15.93 3.38 -12.69
CA ASN A 288 -16.02 3.59 -14.12
C ASN A 288 -14.66 3.44 -14.82
N ALA A 289 -13.58 3.88 -14.21
CA ALA A 289 -12.22 3.66 -14.71
C ALA A 289 -11.88 2.17 -14.80
N GLN A 290 -12.20 1.40 -13.77
CA GLN A 290 -12.04 -0.05 -13.79
C GLN A 290 -12.89 -0.74 -14.87
N LEU A 291 -14.16 -0.34 -15.02
CA LEU A 291 -15.03 -0.89 -16.06
C LEU A 291 -14.48 -0.64 -17.47
N ARG A 292 -13.95 0.57 -17.73
CA ARG A 292 -13.28 0.89 -19.00
C ARG A 292 -12.08 -0.01 -19.26
N LEU A 293 -11.24 -0.25 -18.24
CA LEU A 293 -10.10 -1.14 -18.37
C LEU A 293 -10.49 -2.55 -18.84
N TYR A 294 -11.65 -3.05 -18.37
CA TYR A 294 -12.17 -4.36 -18.79
C TYR A 294 -13.08 -4.31 -20.04
N GLY A 295 -13.12 -3.20 -20.76
CA GLY A 295 -13.96 -3.03 -21.95
C GLY A 295 -15.47 -3.11 -21.67
N LYS A 296 -15.88 -2.84 -20.42
CA LYS A 296 -17.27 -2.87 -19.99
C LYS A 296 -17.89 -1.47 -20.04
N PRO A 297 -19.23 -1.36 -20.17
CA PRO A 297 -19.92 -0.08 -20.09
C PRO A 297 -19.62 0.64 -18.77
N ALA A 298 -19.04 1.85 -18.85
CA ALA A 298 -18.60 2.65 -17.72
C ALA A 298 -19.62 3.76 -17.46
N ASN A 299 -20.75 3.40 -16.88
CA ASN A 299 -21.91 4.29 -16.63
C ASN A 299 -22.43 4.21 -15.20
N ARG A 300 -21.54 3.87 -14.25
CA ARG A 300 -21.87 3.85 -12.83
C ARG A 300 -22.18 5.27 -12.35
N THR A 301 -23.29 5.41 -11.69
CA THR A 301 -23.74 6.66 -11.09
C THR A 301 -23.48 6.68 -9.59
N VAL A 302 -23.36 7.86 -9.00
CA VAL A 302 -23.27 8.03 -7.54
C VAL A 302 -24.42 7.32 -6.81
N LYS A 303 -25.65 7.39 -7.35
CA LYS A 303 -26.80 6.69 -6.79
C LYS A 303 -26.58 5.18 -6.69
N GLN A 304 -26.06 4.55 -7.75
CA GLN A 304 -25.78 3.10 -7.76
C GLN A 304 -24.70 2.74 -6.74
N VAL A 305 -23.61 3.52 -6.66
CA VAL A 305 -22.56 3.33 -5.65
C VAL A 305 -23.14 3.39 -4.25
N ARG A 306 -23.96 4.39 -3.95
CA ARG A 306 -24.62 4.53 -2.64
C ARG A 306 -25.58 3.38 -2.32
N GLU A 307 -26.32 2.87 -3.30
CA GLU A 307 -27.18 1.70 -3.08
C GLU A 307 -26.36 0.43 -2.79
N GLU A 308 -25.24 0.25 -3.46
CA GLU A 308 -24.33 -0.87 -3.21
C GLU A 308 -23.67 -0.78 -1.82
N MET A 309 -23.27 0.40 -1.38
CA MET A 309 -22.74 0.61 -0.03
C MET A 309 -23.74 0.18 1.05
N LYS A 310 -25.04 0.42 0.85
CA LYS A 310 -26.09 -0.01 1.80
C LYS A 310 -26.21 -1.52 1.94
N LEU A 311 -25.77 -2.29 0.94
CA LEU A 311 -25.77 -3.76 0.94
C LEU A 311 -24.55 -4.36 1.65
N GLN A 312 -23.54 -3.53 1.94
CA GLN A 312 -22.33 -3.94 2.65
C GLN A 312 -22.51 -3.82 4.17
N PRO A 313 -21.74 -4.57 4.98
CA PRO A 313 -21.64 -4.30 6.40
C PRO A 313 -21.24 -2.83 6.65
N LYS A 314 -21.83 -2.22 7.69
CA LYS A 314 -21.51 -0.83 8.06
C LYS A 314 -20.00 -0.65 8.23
N ASN A 315 -19.47 0.35 7.55
CA ASN A 315 -18.07 0.76 7.61
C ASN A 315 -18.02 2.27 7.81
N ALA A 316 -17.73 2.69 9.05
CA ALA A 316 -17.72 4.11 9.42
C ALA A 316 -16.75 4.94 8.57
N TRP A 317 -15.59 4.37 8.25
CA TRP A 317 -14.62 5.02 7.37
C TRP A 317 -15.19 5.25 5.97
N LEU A 318 -15.77 4.21 5.35
CA LEU A 318 -16.32 4.31 4.00
C LEU A 318 -17.52 5.27 3.95
N ASP A 319 -18.40 5.23 4.96
CA ASP A 319 -19.54 6.13 5.07
C ASP A 319 -19.08 7.59 5.18
N TYR A 320 -18.09 7.86 6.06
CA TYR A 320 -17.50 9.20 6.21
C TYR A 320 -16.83 9.66 4.90
N PHE A 321 -15.94 8.82 4.32
CA PHE A 321 -15.22 9.13 3.09
C PHE A 321 -16.16 9.47 1.94
N ALA A 322 -17.21 8.67 1.75
CA ALA A 322 -18.19 8.89 0.69
C ALA A 322 -19.02 10.18 0.90
N ASP A 323 -19.27 10.57 2.13
CA ASP A 323 -20.03 11.80 2.46
C ASP A 323 -19.17 13.05 2.43
N TYR A 324 -17.84 12.90 2.61
CA TYR A 324 -16.93 14.03 2.69
C TYR A 324 -16.77 14.73 1.35
N ASP A 325 -16.89 16.07 1.37
CA ASP A 325 -16.66 16.96 0.25
C ASP A 325 -15.46 17.87 0.56
N PRO A 326 -14.31 17.70 -0.10
CA PRO A 326 -13.10 18.47 0.19
C PRO A 326 -13.18 19.96 -0.25
N ALA A 327 -14.21 20.35 -0.99
CA ALA A 327 -14.33 21.70 -1.55
C ALA A 327 -14.18 22.81 -0.50
N SER A 328 -14.82 22.62 0.69
CA SER A 328 -14.74 23.60 1.78
C SER A 328 -13.32 23.74 2.33
N ASP A 329 -12.63 22.62 2.55
CA ASP A 329 -11.28 22.63 3.13
C ASP A 329 -10.27 23.17 2.12
N ILE A 330 -10.44 22.84 0.83
CA ILE A 330 -9.61 23.43 -0.24
C ILE A 330 -9.78 24.95 -0.29
N MET A 331 -11.02 25.46 -0.25
CA MET A 331 -11.31 26.91 -0.26
C MET A 331 -10.75 27.63 0.96
N ASN A 332 -10.77 26.98 2.13
CA ASN A 332 -10.29 27.56 3.39
C ASN A 332 -8.77 27.40 3.60
N THR A 333 -8.07 26.67 2.71
CA THR A 333 -6.62 26.52 2.77
C THR A 333 -5.93 27.79 2.28
N THR A 334 -5.24 28.49 3.20
CA THR A 334 -4.52 29.75 2.92
C THR A 334 -3.02 29.59 2.82
N VAL A 335 -2.47 28.47 3.27
CA VAL A 335 -1.04 28.14 3.20
C VAL A 335 -0.63 27.75 1.79
N PRO A 336 0.67 27.78 1.43
CA PRO A 336 1.15 27.24 0.15
C PRO A 336 0.74 25.80 -0.07
N VAL A 337 0.26 25.47 -1.26
CA VAL A 337 -0.23 24.16 -1.66
C VAL A 337 0.56 23.65 -2.87
N MET A 338 1.10 22.43 -2.75
CA MET A 338 1.48 21.61 -3.89
C MET A 338 0.43 20.52 -4.08
N ALA A 339 -0.25 20.49 -5.21
CA ALA A 339 -1.20 19.44 -5.58
C ALA A 339 -0.76 18.77 -6.88
N ILE A 340 -0.48 17.48 -6.81
CA ILE A 340 0.08 16.72 -7.93
C ILE A 340 -0.66 15.41 -8.15
N ASN A 341 -0.73 14.97 -9.42
CA ASN A 341 -1.32 13.68 -9.76
C ASN A 341 -0.73 13.12 -11.05
N GLY A 342 -0.89 11.84 -11.30
CA GLY A 342 -0.51 11.16 -12.53
C GLY A 342 -1.66 11.07 -13.53
N SER A 343 -1.37 11.22 -14.83
CA SER A 343 -2.41 11.13 -15.88
C SER A 343 -2.98 9.72 -16.07
N HIS A 344 -2.25 8.69 -15.64
CA HIS A 344 -2.68 7.30 -15.65
C HIS A 344 -3.24 6.83 -14.29
N ASP A 345 -3.51 7.76 -13.38
CA ASP A 345 -4.17 7.45 -12.12
C ASP A 345 -5.64 7.07 -12.38
N MET A 346 -5.98 5.82 -12.07
CA MET A 346 -7.34 5.30 -12.20
C MET A 346 -8.11 5.25 -10.88
N GLN A 347 -7.46 5.61 -9.76
CA GLN A 347 -8.07 5.64 -8.44
C GLN A 347 -8.57 7.04 -8.11
N VAL A 348 -7.75 8.06 -8.36
CA VAL A 348 -8.08 9.48 -8.21
C VAL A 348 -7.78 10.16 -9.55
N LEU A 349 -8.76 10.25 -10.44
CA LEU A 349 -8.54 10.74 -11.79
C LEU A 349 -8.03 12.19 -11.77
N ALA A 350 -6.89 12.45 -12.41
CA ALA A 350 -6.23 13.76 -12.40
C ALA A 350 -7.14 14.88 -12.93
N GLU A 351 -7.86 14.64 -14.04
CA GLU A 351 -8.71 15.63 -14.70
C GLU A 351 -9.75 16.23 -13.74
N SER A 352 -10.53 15.38 -13.07
CA SER A 352 -11.59 15.82 -12.16
C SER A 352 -11.04 16.39 -10.86
N ASN A 353 -10.04 15.73 -10.26
CA ASN A 353 -9.56 16.09 -8.93
C ASN A 353 -8.62 17.30 -8.94
N LEU A 354 -7.59 17.35 -9.79
CA LEU A 354 -6.77 18.57 -9.93
C LEU A 354 -7.58 19.75 -10.51
N GLY A 355 -8.54 19.46 -11.40
CA GLY A 355 -9.48 20.47 -11.91
C GLY A 355 -10.29 21.12 -10.79
N ALA A 356 -10.83 20.31 -9.86
CA ALA A 356 -11.57 20.80 -8.71
C ALA A 356 -10.66 21.56 -7.74
N ILE A 357 -9.47 21.01 -7.41
CA ILE A 357 -8.50 21.69 -6.54
C ILE A 357 -8.12 23.07 -7.14
N ARG A 358 -7.81 23.14 -8.43
CA ARG A 358 -7.48 24.40 -9.10
C ARG A 358 -8.62 25.40 -9.05
N LYS A 359 -9.86 24.92 -9.15
CA LYS A 359 -11.07 25.76 -9.09
C LYS A 359 -11.33 26.31 -7.69
N TYR A 360 -11.07 25.51 -6.65
CA TYR A 360 -11.42 25.87 -5.26
C TYR A 360 -10.31 26.60 -4.51
N LEU A 361 -9.03 26.38 -4.88
CA LEU A 361 -7.94 27.17 -4.33
C LEU A 361 -8.09 28.61 -4.74
N ALA A 362 -8.08 29.53 -3.76
CA ALA A 362 -8.19 30.96 -4.00
C ALA A 362 -7.08 31.44 -4.96
N ASP A 363 -7.47 32.20 -5.98
CA ASP A 363 -6.54 32.94 -6.84
C ASP A 363 -5.76 33.93 -5.97
N GLY A 364 -4.44 33.74 -5.83
CA GLY A 364 -3.60 34.72 -5.14
C GLY A 364 -2.40 34.18 -4.40
N ASN A 365 -2.36 32.93 -4.01
CA ASN A 365 -1.14 32.36 -3.43
C ASN A 365 -0.19 31.96 -4.57
N ARG A 366 0.78 32.85 -4.88
CA ARG A 366 1.76 32.63 -5.97
C ARG A 366 2.72 31.46 -5.69
N GLN A 367 2.68 30.88 -4.50
CA GLN A 367 3.48 29.71 -4.13
C GLN A 367 2.75 28.39 -4.38
N ASN A 368 1.48 28.43 -4.83
CA ASN A 368 0.77 27.22 -5.20
C ASN A 368 1.37 26.57 -6.46
N PHE A 369 1.50 25.26 -6.42
CA PHE A 369 2.02 24.44 -7.51
C PHE A 369 1.02 23.31 -7.81
N ILE A 370 0.40 23.33 -9.00
CA ILE A 370 -0.57 22.31 -9.41
C ILE A 370 -0.10 21.70 -10.72
N LYS A 371 0.22 20.39 -10.69
CA LYS A 371 0.80 19.71 -11.85
C LYS A 371 0.25 18.30 -12.03
N GLU A 372 -0.13 17.97 -13.26
CA GLU A 372 -0.36 16.62 -13.72
C GLU A 372 0.92 16.09 -14.38
N TYR A 373 1.32 14.87 -14.04
CA TYR A 373 2.47 14.20 -14.64
C TYR A 373 1.99 13.19 -15.68
N PRO A 374 2.49 13.27 -16.93
CA PRO A 374 2.11 12.33 -17.97
C PRO A 374 2.60 10.92 -17.62
N GLU A 375 1.83 9.91 -17.98
CA GLU A 375 2.17 8.49 -17.89
C GLU A 375 2.51 7.98 -16.48
N LEU A 376 2.20 8.74 -15.41
CA LEU A 376 2.34 8.27 -14.05
C LEU A 376 1.01 7.71 -13.51
N ASN A 377 1.10 6.61 -12.76
CA ASN A 377 -0.01 5.97 -12.09
C ASN A 377 -0.29 6.60 -10.70
N HIS A 378 -1.20 6.01 -9.93
CA HIS A 378 -1.57 6.48 -8.59
C HIS A 378 -0.40 6.51 -7.58
N LEU A 379 0.58 5.62 -7.72
CA LEU A 379 1.80 5.58 -6.90
C LEU A 379 2.91 6.48 -7.45
N PHE A 380 2.65 7.27 -8.51
CA PHE A 380 3.64 8.07 -9.20
C PHE A 380 4.77 7.26 -9.83
N GLN A 381 4.46 6.08 -10.36
CA GLN A 381 5.37 5.24 -11.13
C GLN A 381 5.07 5.44 -12.63
N HIS A 382 6.11 5.42 -13.48
CA HIS A 382 5.92 5.38 -14.92
C HIS A 382 5.23 4.07 -15.33
N CYS A 383 4.16 4.18 -16.10
CA CYS A 383 3.40 3.05 -16.59
C CYS A 383 2.86 3.29 -18.00
N GLN A 384 2.77 2.22 -18.79
CA GLN A 384 2.22 2.31 -20.17
C GLN A 384 0.70 2.30 -20.19
N LEU A 385 0.08 1.69 -19.21
CA LEU A 385 -1.37 1.54 -19.10
C LEU A 385 -1.86 2.03 -17.73
N ALA A 386 -2.99 2.69 -17.72
CA ALA A 386 -3.69 3.05 -16.50
C ALA A 386 -4.30 1.80 -15.84
N THR A 387 -3.52 1.09 -15.04
CA THR A 387 -3.93 -0.13 -14.31
C THR A 387 -3.16 -0.26 -13.01
N SER A 388 -3.82 -0.74 -11.95
CA SER A 388 -3.15 -1.07 -10.68
C SER A 388 -2.49 -2.46 -10.69
N LEU A 389 -2.72 -3.26 -11.71
CA LEU A 389 -2.27 -4.65 -11.79
C LEU A 389 -0.76 -4.79 -12.00
N ASP A 390 -0.13 -3.75 -12.54
CA ASP A 390 1.31 -3.73 -12.81
C ASP A 390 2.13 -3.10 -11.68
N TYR A 391 1.50 -2.45 -10.69
CA TYR A 391 2.21 -1.73 -9.62
C TYR A 391 3.30 -2.58 -8.98
N TYR A 392 3.00 -3.80 -8.60
CA TYR A 392 3.98 -4.71 -8.00
C TYR A 392 5.18 -5.00 -8.92
N ARG A 393 4.98 -5.08 -10.24
CA ARG A 393 6.01 -5.46 -11.22
C ARG A 393 6.91 -4.32 -11.64
N ILE A 394 6.45 -3.09 -11.50
CA ILE A 394 7.24 -1.90 -11.77
C ILE A 394 8.35 -1.83 -10.72
N GLU A 395 9.60 -1.68 -11.13
CA GLU A 395 10.74 -1.58 -10.19
C GLU A 395 10.85 -0.18 -9.57
N GLU A 396 10.41 0.84 -10.31
CA GLU A 396 10.34 2.22 -9.83
C GLU A 396 9.28 2.37 -8.75
N THR A 397 9.62 3.00 -7.63
CA THR A 397 8.69 3.28 -6.52
C THR A 397 8.07 4.66 -6.65
N CYS A 398 8.83 5.66 -7.11
CA CYS A 398 8.34 7.03 -7.34
C CYS A 398 9.20 7.69 -8.43
N ALA A 399 8.56 8.30 -9.42
CA ALA A 399 9.25 8.96 -10.53
C ALA A 399 10.23 10.04 -10.03
N PRO A 400 11.48 10.06 -10.53
CA PRO A 400 12.51 11.00 -10.07
C PRO A 400 12.12 12.47 -10.20
N GLU A 401 11.37 12.83 -11.22
CA GLU A 401 10.88 14.20 -11.42
C GLU A 401 9.85 14.63 -10.37
N VAL A 402 9.04 13.70 -9.85
CA VAL A 402 8.11 13.97 -8.74
C VAL A 402 8.89 14.24 -7.47
N LEU A 403 9.85 13.37 -7.15
CA LEU A 403 10.74 13.54 -5.99
C LEU A 403 11.47 14.89 -6.04
N LYS A 404 11.97 15.24 -7.23
CA LYS A 404 12.69 16.51 -7.46
C LYS A 404 11.75 17.71 -7.27
N ASP A 405 10.59 17.71 -7.89
CA ASP A 405 9.66 18.84 -7.82
C ASP A 405 9.18 19.07 -6.37
N ILE A 406 8.92 18.00 -5.60
CA ILE A 406 8.57 18.12 -4.18
C ILE A 406 9.69 18.77 -3.38
N ALA A 407 10.94 18.30 -3.54
CA ALA A 407 12.08 18.83 -2.80
C ALA A 407 12.39 20.31 -3.18
N ASP A 408 12.36 20.63 -4.46
CA ASP A 408 12.62 21.98 -4.96
C ASP A 408 11.55 22.95 -4.48
N TRP A 409 10.26 22.56 -4.56
CA TRP A 409 9.17 23.39 -4.10
C TRP A 409 9.22 23.67 -2.60
N ILE A 410 9.45 22.65 -1.76
CA ILE A 410 9.57 22.83 -0.31
C ILE A 410 10.78 23.75 0.03
N ASN A 411 11.91 23.58 -0.68
CA ASN A 411 13.08 24.41 -0.50
C ASN A 411 12.84 25.87 -0.92
N ALA A 412 12.01 26.12 -1.91
CA ALA A 412 11.64 27.49 -2.33
C ALA A 412 10.73 28.21 -1.32
N LEU A 413 10.10 27.48 -0.38
CA LEU A 413 9.28 28.07 0.69
C LEU A 413 10.08 28.54 1.89
N ARG A 414 11.40 28.33 1.95
CA ARG A 414 12.30 28.71 3.08
C ARG A 414 12.29 30.19 3.35
#